data_776751d1e26ec5b4d02a4be5c46e710b
#
_entry.id   776751d1e26ec5b4d02a4be5c46e710b
#
_cell.length_a   1.000
_cell.length_b   1.000
_cell.length_c   1.000
_cell.angle_alpha   90.00
_cell.angle_beta   90.00
_cell.angle_gamma   90.00
#
_symmetry.space_group_name_H-M   'P 1'
#
loop_
_entity.id
_entity.type
_entity.pdbx_description
1 polymer ?
#
loop_
_entity_poly.entity_id
_entity_poly.type
_entity_poly.pdbx_seq_one_letter_code
_entity_poly.pdbx_strand_id
1 'polypeptide(L)'
;GYQKDPKDVNRLVVDPYAADIVRMVFRMKLEGCNSQRIAEKLNEMGVLPPAEYKRSKGLNYDCGYRTGLNPKWEVVSINRILTNEMYTGTMVQGINRKINYRIKQSRAVPKEEWIRVENTHERIIEKSVFDEVQRLLEFDRRTAPEKREVYLFSGLVICGDCGQNMVRRRVT
;
A
#
# COMPACT_ATOMS: atom_id res chain seq x y z
N GLY A 1 0.64 -11.04 2.98
CA GLY A 1 -0.26 -11.74 2.07
C GLY A 1 0.34 -13.03 1.49
N TYR A 2 1.64 -13.03 1.20
CA TYR A 2 2.31 -14.21 0.62
C TYR A 2 3.49 -14.66 1.47
N GLN A 3 3.77 -15.95 1.39
CA GLN A 3 4.97 -16.59 1.90
C GLN A 3 5.61 -17.44 0.79
N LYS A 4 6.88 -17.79 0.96
CA LYS A 4 7.54 -18.72 0.06
C LYS A 4 7.03 -20.14 0.31
N ASP A 5 6.87 -20.93 -0.74
CA ASP A 5 6.56 -22.35 -0.62
C ASP A 5 7.74 -23.06 0.07
N PRO A 6 7.52 -23.86 1.10
CA PRO A 6 8.57 -24.64 1.73
C PRO A 6 9.29 -25.62 0.80
N LYS A 7 8.59 -26.08 -0.27
CA LYS A 7 9.13 -27.04 -1.27
C LYS A 7 9.80 -26.35 -2.45
N ASP A 8 9.37 -25.15 -2.80
CA ASP A 8 9.91 -24.38 -3.92
C ASP A 8 10.04 -22.90 -3.53
N VAL A 9 11.25 -22.47 -3.23
CA VAL A 9 11.57 -21.09 -2.80
C VAL A 9 11.23 -20.01 -3.83
N ASN A 10 11.03 -20.41 -5.11
CA ASN A 10 10.65 -19.50 -6.19
C ASN A 10 9.13 -19.33 -6.32
N ARG A 11 8.35 -20.17 -5.63
CA ARG A 11 6.89 -20.13 -5.64
C ARG A 11 6.36 -19.35 -4.47
N LEU A 12 5.38 -18.48 -4.73
CA LEU A 12 4.63 -17.75 -3.71
C LEU A 12 3.33 -18.49 -3.39
N VAL A 13 3.07 -18.68 -2.11
CA VAL A 13 1.84 -19.27 -1.59
C VAL A 13 1.13 -18.23 -0.73
N VAL A 14 -0.19 -18.21 -0.79
CA VAL A 14 -1.00 -17.31 0.04
C VAL A 14 -0.85 -17.67 1.52
N ASP A 15 -0.54 -16.69 2.35
CA ASP A 15 -0.62 -16.79 3.79
C ASP A 15 -2.04 -16.35 4.22
N PRO A 16 -2.91 -17.27 4.69
CA PRO A 16 -4.33 -16.98 4.91
C PRO A 16 -4.54 -15.79 5.84
N TYR A 17 -3.87 -15.77 6.99
CA TYR A 17 -3.99 -14.69 7.96
C TYR A 17 -3.57 -13.33 7.39
N ALA A 18 -2.41 -13.28 6.77
CA ALA A 18 -1.91 -12.03 6.17
C ALA A 18 -2.73 -11.61 4.95
N ALA A 19 -3.30 -12.56 4.20
CA ALA A 19 -4.20 -12.28 3.08
C ALA A 19 -5.51 -11.66 3.54
N ASP A 20 -6.08 -12.15 4.65
CA ASP A 20 -7.32 -11.59 5.22
C ASP A 20 -7.13 -10.14 5.68
N ILE A 21 -5.96 -9.81 6.25
CA ILE A 21 -5.63 -8.43 6.59
C ILE A 21 -5.53 -7.56 5.32
N VAL A 22 -4.90 -8.06 4.26
CA VAL A 22 -4.85 -7.34 2.97
C VAL A 22 -6.25 -7.09 2.43
N ARG A 23 -7.12 -8.10 2.39
CA ARG A 23 -8.52 -7.97 1.96
C ARG A 23 -9.28 -6.94 2.80
N MET A 24 -9.07 -6.96 4.12
CA MET A 24 -9.67 -5.98 5.05
C MET A 24 -9.22 -4.56 4.74
N VAL A 25 -7.94 -4.31 4.49
CA VAL A 25 -7.39 -2.99 4.13
C VAL A 25 -8.03 -2.47 2.84
N PHE A 26 -8.13 -3.31 1.80
CA PHE A 26 -8.78 -2.94 0.54
C PHE A 26 -10.27 -2.65 0.72
N ARG A 27 -10.99 -3.47 1.50
CA ARG A 27 -12.42 -3.23 1.82
C ARG A 27 -12.63 -1.90 2.52
N MET A 28 -11.88 -1.62 3.59
CA MET A 28 -11.98 -0.35 4.30
C MET A 28 -11.69 0.86 3.39
N LYS A 29 -10.77 0.69 2.42
CA LYS A 29 -10.48 1.75 1.45
C LYS A 29 -11.67 2.00 0.53
N LEU A 30 -12.33 0.95 0.01
CA LEU A 30 -13.55 1.06 -0.79
C LEU A 30 -14.73 1.67 0.01
N GLU A 31 -14.81 1.39 1.31
CA GLU A 31 -15.78 2.01 2.24
C GLU A 31 -15.49 3.51 2.50
N GLY A 32 -14.45 4.07 1.88
CA GLY A 32 -14.11 5.49 1.98
C GLY A 32 -13.19 5.85 3.14
N CYS A 33 -12.64 4.88 3.87
CA CYS A 33 -11.66 5.17 4.91
C CYS A 33 -10.36 5.71 4.30
N ASN A 34 -9.78 6.74 4.89
CA ASN A 34 -8.45 7.20 4.54
C ASN A 34 -7.38 6.28 5.17
N SER A 35 -6.15 6.32 4.64
CA SER A 35 -5.07 5.43 5.10
C SER A 35 -4.73 5.60 6.59
N GLN A 36 -4.91 6.79 7.14
CA GLN A 36 -4.73 7.08 8.56
C GLN A 36 -5.76 6.32 9.41
N ARG A 37 -7.04 6.39 9.03
CA ARG A 37 -8.12 5.71 9.74
C ARG A 37 -8.01 4.19 9.66
N ILE A 38 -7.53 3.68 8.54
CA ILE A 38 -7.26 2.24 8.37
C ILE A 38 -6.16 1.81 9.35
N ALA A 39 -5.04 2.56 9.42
CA ALA A 39 -3.94 2.26 10.33
C ALA A 39 -4.40 2.31 11.81
N GLU A 40 -5.19 3.31 12.19
CA GLU A 40 -5.77 3.44 13.54
C GLU A 40 -6.63 2.22 13.88
N LYS A 41 -7.57 1.83 13.01
CA LYS A 41 -8.43 0.65 13.23
C LYS A 41 -7.62 -0.65 13.39
N LEU A 42 -6.59 -0.87 12.56
CA LEU A 42 -5.76 -2.07 12.70
C LEU A 42 -4.97 -2.07 14.01
N ASN A 43 -4.53 -0.90 14.49
CA ASN A 43 -3.88 -0.76 15.80
C ASN A 43 -4.86 -1.00 16.95
N GLU A 44 -6.09 -0.48 16.87
CA GLU A 44 -7.17 -0.71 17.85
C GLU A 44 -7.54 -2.19 17.94
N MET A 45 -7.55 -2.91 16.80
CA MET A 45 -7.80 -4.35 16.75
C MET A 45 -6.61 -5.20 17.22
N GLY A 46 -5.47 -4.61 17.53
CA GLY A 46 -4.27 -5.34 17.95
C GLY A 46 -3.62 -6.17 16.84
N VAL A 47 -3.89 -5.87 15.57
CA VAL A 47 -3.30 -6.58 14.44
C VAL A 47 -1.81 -6.23 14.34
N LEU A 48 -0.95 -7.26 14.29
CA LEU A 48 0.50 -7.05 14.18
C LEU A 48 0.87 -6.42 12.83
N PRO A 49 1.73 -5.39 12.82
CA PRO A 49 2.31 -4.86 11.58
C PRO A 49 3.13 -5.92 10.83
N PRO A 50 3.30 -5.81 9.50
CA PRO A 50 3.93 -6.84 8.67
C PRO A 50 5.32 -7.30 9.14
N ALA A 51 6.13 -6.39 9.67
CA ALA A 51 7.46 -6.72 10.18
C ALA A 51 7.37 -7.60 11.44
N GLU A 52 6.51 -7.21 12.39
CA GLU A 52 6.31 -7.96 13.65
C GLU A 52 5.64 -9.31 13.40
N TYR A 53 4.70 -9.36 12.48
CA TYR A 53 4.09 -10.63 12.07
C TYR A 53 5.13 -11.61 11.51
N LYS A 54 6.07 -11.14 10.70
CA LYS A 54 7.17 -11.98 10.21
C LYS A 54 8.09 -12.45 11.34
N ARG A 55 8.38 -11.58 12.30
CA ARG A 55 9.18 -11.94 13.48
C ARG A 55 8.47 -12.96 14.36
N SER A 56 7.17 -12.79 14.60
CA SER A 56 6.38 -13.74 15.39
C SER A 56 6.35 -15.14 14.78
N LYS A 57 6.52 -15.26 13.46
CA LYS A 57 6.69 -16.53 12.74
C LYS A 57 8.13 -17.07 12.76
N GLY A 58 9.05 -16.43 13.46
CA GLY A 58 10.45 -16.85 13.51
C GLY A 58 11.23 -16.62 12.22
N LEU A 59 10.68 -15.81 11.28
CA LEU A 59 11.40 -15.48 10.05
C LEU A 59 12.50 -14.47 10.38
N ASN A 60 13.72 -14.76 9.92
CA ASN A 60 14.86 -13.84 10.03
C ASN A 60 14.65 -12.67 9.05
N TYR A 61 13.86 -11.68 9.51
CA TYR A 61 13.50 -10.50 8.71
C TYR A 61 14.03 -9.25 9.40
N ASP A 62 15.08 -8.68 8.83
CA ASP A 62 15.57 -7.36 9.20
C ASP A 62 15.10 -6.34 8.14
N CYS A 63 14.28 -5.39 8.56
CA CYS A 63 13.80 -4.31 7.69
C CYS A 63 14.76 -3.11 7.63
N GLY A 64 15.91 -3.17 8.32
CA GLY A 64 16.88 -2.08 8.42
C GLY A 64 16.39 -0.86 9.22
N TYR A 65 15.14 -0.87 9.70
CA TYR A 65 14.60 0.16 10.59
C TYR A 65 14.53 -0.39 12.01
N ARG A 66 14.96 0.40 12.97
CA ARG A 66 14.74 0.08 14.39
C ARG A 66 13.23 0.18 14.65
N THR A 67 12.57 -0.95 14.83
CA THR A 67 11.22 -0.96 15.37
C THR A 67 11.28 -0.50 16.82
N GLY A 68 10.50 0.52 17.16
CA GLY A 68 10.37 0.98 18.53
C GLY A 68 9.78 -0.12 19.44
N LEU A 69 9.74 0.13 20.75
CA LEU A 69 9.17 -0.77 21.76
C LEU A 69 7.70 -1.15 21.49
N ASN A 70 6.99 -0.36 20.69
CA ASN A 70 5.59 -0.58 20.30
C ASN A 70 5.41 -0.37 18.78
N PRO A 71 5.67 -1.39 17.96
CA PRO A 71 5.46 -1.30 16.52
C PRO A 71 3.97 -1.14 16.21
N LYS A 72 3.65 -0.12 15.42
CA LYS A 72 2.27 0.22 15.01
C LYS A 72 2.13 0.23 13.49
N TRP A 73 0.92 0.05 13.02
CA TRP A 73 0.57 0.35 11.65
C TRP A 73 0.68 1.85 11.40
N GLU A 74 1.28 2.21 10.29
CA GLU A 74 1.47 3.57 9.84
C GLU A 74 0.88 3.76 8.44
N VAL A 75 0.55 4.99 8.10
CA VAL A 75 0.02 5.38 6.78
C VAL A 75 0.88 4.85 5.63
N VAL A 76 2.21 4.90 5.80
CA VAL A 76 3.16 4.42 4.79
C VAL A 76 2.99 2.93 4.52
N SER A 77 2.77 2.13 5.57
CA SER A 77 2.55 0.68 5.45
C SER A 77 1.24 0.37 4.73
N ILE A 78 0.17 1.11 5.05
CA ILE A 78 -1.13 0.98 4.38
C ILE A 78 -1.01 1.35 2.89
N ASN A 79 -0.40 2.48 2.57
CA ASN A 79 -0.24 2.91 1.18
C ASN A 79 0.61 1.92 0.36
N ARG A 80 1.67 1.34 0.95
CA ARG A 80 2.45 0.27 0.30
C ARG A 80 1.61 -0.96 -0.01
N ILE A 81 0.68 -1.32 0.87
CA ILE A 81 -0.24 -2.44 0.61
C ILE A 81 -1.19 -2.08 -0.53
N LEU A 82 -1.83 -0.92 -0.46
CA LEU A 82 -2.84 -0.48 -1.44
C LEU A 82 -2.28 -0.28 -2.85
N THR A 83 -0.98 0.02 -2.99
CA THR A 83 -0.33 0.25 -4.30
C THR A 83 0.45 -0.95 -4.83
N ASN A 84 0.43 -2.07 -4.13
CA ASN A 84 1.22 -3.25 -4.52
C ASN A 84 0.45 -4.15 -5.48
N GLU A 85 0.79 -4.09 -6.76
CA GLU A 85 0.21 -4.91 -7.85
C GLU A 85 0.37 -6.43 -7.62
N MET A 86 1.31 -6.87 -6.77
CA MET A 86 1.51 -8.30 -6.50
C MET A 86 0.25 -8.98 -5.94
N TYR A 87 -0.63 -8.25 -5.26
CA TYR A 87 -1.86 -8.83 -4.73
C TYR A 87 -2.87 -9.26 -5.80
N THR A 88 -2.70 -8.82 -7.05
CA THR A 88 -3.52 -9.23 -8.21
C THR A 88 -3.00 -10.49 -8.92
N GLY A 89 -1.93 -11.11 -8.40
CA GLY A 89 -1.28 -12.25 -9.05
C GLY A 89 -0.22 -11.87 -10.09
N THR A 90 0.11 -10.57 -10.19
CA THR A 90 1.09 -10.04 -11.13
C THR A 90 2.44 -9.83 -10.44
N MET A 91 3.50 -10.47 -10.92
CA MET A 91 4.86 -10.22 -10.46
C MET A 91 5.39 -8.95 -11.13
N VAL A 92 5.83 -7.98 -10.32
CA VAL A 92 6.42 -6.73 -10.78
C VAL A 92 7.89 -6.68 -10.41
N GLN A 93 8.75 -6.48 -11.39
CA GLN A 93 10.19 -6.38 -11.23
C GLN A 93 10.74 -5.12 -11.92
N GLY A 94 12.02 -4.81 -11.67
CA GLY A 94 12.67 -3.67 -12.32
C GLY A 94 12.29 -2.31 -11.75
N ILE A 95 11.62 -2.24 -10.60
CA ILE A 95 11.18 -0.99 -9.95
C ILE A 95 12.35 -0.06 -9.65
N ASN A 96 13.49 -0.64 -9.30
CA ASN A 96 14.72 0.11 -9.01
C ASN A 96 15.89 -0.49 -9.78
N ARG A 97 16.74 0.38 -10.32
CA ARG A 97 17.98 0.01 -11.02
C ARG A 97 19.19 0.65 -10.33
N LYS A 98 20.23 -0.11 -10.10
CA LYS A 98 21.53 0.44 -9.65
C LYS A 98 22.12 1.28 -10.78
N ILE A 99 22.62 2.48 -10.46
CA ILE A 99 23.24 3.36 -11.42
C ILE A 99 24.50 2.70 -12.00
N ASN A 100 25.28 2.05 -11.12
CA ASN A 100 26.49 1.36 -11.50
C ASN A 100 26.84 0.35 -10.37
N TYR A 101 27.70 -0.64 -10.67
CA TYR A 101 28.10 -1.65 -9.70
C TYR A 101 28.92 -1.11 -8.52
N ARG A 102 29.59 0.04 -8.67
CA ARG A 102 30.42 0.68 -7.62
C ARG A 102 29.58 1.57 -6.69
N ILE A 103 28.43 2.06 -7.16
CA ILE A 103 27.58 2.98 -6.41
C ILE A 103 26.44 2.19 -5.78
N LYS A 104 26.33 2.25 -4.44
CA LYS A 104 25.24 1.56 -3.72
C LYS A 104 23.86 2.19 -3.94
N GLN A 105 23.80 3.43 -4.47
CA GLN A 105 22.56 4.12 -4.73
C GLN A 105 21.77 3.44 -5.87
N SER A 106 20.47 3.29 -5.65
CA SER A 106 19.53 2.84 -6.66
C SER A 106 18.63 4.00 -7.09
N ARG A 107 18.26 4.04 -8.37
CA ARG A 107 17.32 5.00 -8.94
C ARG A 107 16.01 4.29 -9.23
N ALA A 108 14.88 4.95 -8.90
CA ALA A 108 13.57 4.48 -9.30
C ALA A 108 13.45 4.49 -10.83
N VAL A 109 12.86 3.44 -11.36
CA VAL A 109 12.60 3.27 -12.80
C VAL A 109 11.15 3.74 -13.07
N PRO A 110 10.88 4.45 -14.18
CA PRO A 110 9.52 4.80 -14.58
C PRO A 110 8.62 3.55 -14.68
N LYS A 111 7.33 3.71 -14.35
CA LYS A 111 6.38 2.58 -14.31
C LYS A 111 6.22 1.86 -15.65
N GLU A 112 6.45 2.56 -16.74
CA GLU A 112 6.37 2.08 -18.12
C GLU A 112 7.48 1.06 -18.43
N GLU A 113 8.63 1.18 -17.76
CA GLU A 113 9.78 0.29 -17.91
C GLU A 113 9.75 -0.92 -16.94
N TRP A 114 8.75 -1.00 -16.06
CA TRP A 114 8.66 -2.13 -15.13
C TRP A 114 8.30 -3.42 -15.87
N ILE A 115 8.95 -4.50 -15.48
CA ILE A 115 8.65 -5.82 -16.01
C ILE A 115 7.48 -6.40 -15.22
N ARG A 116 6.35 -6.64 -15.91
CA ARG A 116 5.15 -7.23 -15.33
C ARG A 116 4.92 -8.61 -15.96
N VAL A 117 4.76 -9.62 -15.10
CA VAL A 117 4.41 -10.98 -15.51
C VAL A 117 3.13 -11.35 -14.79
N GLU A 118 2.05 -11.50 -15.54
CA GLU A 118 0.73 -11.83 -15.00
C GLU A 118 0.60 -13.32 -14.65
N ASN A 119 -0.34 -13.63 -13.74
CA ASN A 119 -0.69 -15.00 -13.35
C ASN A 119 0.48 -15.86 -12.84
N THR A 120 1.44 -15.25 -12.17
CA THR A 120 2.59 -15.96 -11.59
C THR A 120 2.25 -16.66 -10.26
N HIS A 121 1.22 -16.22 -9.56
CA HIS A 121 0.79 -16.74 -8.28
C HIS A 121 -0.71 -16.46 -8.04
N GLU A 122 -1.29 -17.12 -7.05
CA GLU A 122 -2.69 -16.95 -6.68
C GLU A 122 -2.95 -15.51 -6.24
N ARG A 123 -4.00 -14.88 -6.80
CA ARG A 123 -4.40 -13.52 -6.44
C ARG A 123 -5.12 -13.47 -5.10
N ILE A 124 -4.83 -12.46 -4.30
CA ILE A 124 -5.53 -12.15 -3.05
C ILE A 124 -6.66 -11.15 -3.31
N ILE A 125 -6.44 -10.22 -4.24
CA ILE A 125 -7.35 -9.13 -4.61
C ILE A 125 -7.66 -9.23 -6.10
N GLU A 126 -8.95 -9.10 -6.46
CA GLU A 126 -9.36 -9.01 -7.85
C GLU A 126 -8.84 -7.74 -8.51
N LYS A 127 -8.45 -7.83 -9.79
CA LYS A 127 -7.89 -6.69 -10.52
C LYS A 127 -8.84 -5.50 -10.56
N SER A 128 -10.14 -5.73 -10.73
CA SER A 128 -11.17 -4.68 -10.71
C SER A 128 -11.21 -3.91 -9.39
N VAL A 129 -11.08 -4.62 -8.27
CA VAL A 129 -11.01 -4.01 -6.92
C VAL A 129 -9.73 -3.20 -6.75
N PHE A 130 -8.61 -3.74 -7.24
CA PHE A 130 -7.33 -3.04 -7.20
C PHE A 130 -7.40 -1.73 -8.01
N ASP A 131 -7.88 -1.78 -9.24
CA ASP A 131 -7.97 -0.63 -10.14
C ASP A 131 -8.91 0.46 -9.58
N GLU A 132 -10.03 0.05 -8.94
CA GLU A 132 -10.92 0.99 -8.25
C GLU A 132 -10.23 1.69 -7.08
N VAL A 133 -9.46 0.95 -6.28
CA VAL A 133 -8.67 1.53 -5.20
C VAL A 133 -7.60 2.48 -5.74
N GLN A 134 -6.93 2.18 -6.87
CA GLN A 134 -5.98 3.12 -7.49
C GLN A 134 -6.68 4.43 -7.86
N ARG A 135 -7.86 4.38 -8.49
CA ARG A 135 -8.67 5.58 -8.78
C ARG A 135 -8.98 6.38 -7.52
N LEU A 136 -9.36 5.71 -6.42
CA LEU A 136 -9.61 6.38 -5.14
C LEU A 136 -8.36 7.00 -4.51
N LEU A 137 -7.17 6.48 -4.81
CA LEU A 137 -5.91 7.04 -4.33
C LEU A 137 -5.47 8.28 -5.11
N GLU A 138 -5.88 8.41 -6.37
CA GLU A 138 -5.62 9.58 -7.20
C GLU A 138 -6.39 10.82 -6.75
N PHE A 139 -7.56 10.63 -6.12
CA PHE A 139 -8.31 11.75 -5.54
C PHE A 139 -7.53 12.36 -4.36
N ASP A 140 -7.10 13.60 -4.52
CA ASP A 140 -6.40 14.33 -3.47
C ASP A 140 -7.39 14.77 -2.36
N ARG A 141 -7.57 13.86 -1.39
CA ARG A 141 -8.40 14.11 -0.19
C ARG A 141 -7.53 14.65 0.96
N ARG A 142 -6.77 15.71 0.71
CA ARG A 142 -6.01 16.35 1.80
C ARG A 142 -6.98 16.91 2.81
N THR A 143 -6.90 16.43 4.05
CA THR A 143 -7.59 17.01 5.19
C THR A 143 -6.74 18.13 5.77
N ALA A 144 -7.37 19.23 6.20
CA ALA A 144 -6.67 20.24 6.97
C ALA A 144 -6.06 19.60 8.23
N PRO A 145 -4.77 19.86 8.57
CA PRO A 145 -4.06 19.18 9.66
C PRO A 145 -4.78 19.25 11.01
N GLU A 146 -5.52 20.33 11.25
CA GLU A 146 -6.16 20.61 12.55
C GLU A 146 -7.56 20.03 12.70
N LYS A 147 -8.29 19.74 11.63
CA LYS A 147 -9.73 19.44 11.75
C LYS A 147 -10.16 18.04 11.38
N ARG A 148 -9.30 17.21 10.78
CA ARG A 148 -9.62 15.83 10.30
C ARG A 148 -10.95 15.70 9.52
N GLU A 149 -11.52 16.83 9.08
CA GLU A 149 -12.79 16.88 8.34
C GLU A 149 -12.51 16.85 6.84
N VAL A 150 -13.11 15.89 6.16
CA VAL A 150 -13.19 15.87 4.70
C VAL A 150 -14.46 16.62 4.31
N TYR A 151 -14.33 17.72 3.59
CA TYR A 151 -15.49 18.43 3.07
C TYR A 151 -16.14 17.62 1.93
N LEU A 152 -17.45 17.80 1.76
CA LEU A 152 -18.28 17.03 0.81
C LEU A 152 -17.71 16.96 -0.61
N PHE A 153 -17.09 18.03 -1.06
CA PHE A 153 -16.53 18.14 -2.43
C PHE A 153 -15.00 18.07 -2.48
N SER A 154 -14.32 17.68 -1.38
CA SER A 154 -12.87 17.55 -1.37
C SER A 154 -12.40 16.49 -2.36
N GLY A 155 -11.57 16.88 -3.32
CA GLY A 155 -11.05 16.02 -4.36
C GLY A 155 -12.02 15.72 -5.52
N LEU A 156 -13.24 16.27 -5.49
CA LEU A 156 -14.24 16.09 -6.55
C LEU A 156 -14.35 17.30 -7.48
N VAL A 157 -13.95 18.47 -7.03
CA VAL A 157 -14.04 19.71 -7.82
C VAL A 157 -12.72 19.94 -8.54
N ILE A 158 -12.79 20.01 -9.86
CA ILE A 158 -11.65 20.21 -10.75
C ILE A 158 -11.83 21.55 -11.46
N CYS A 159 -10.77 22.33 -11.58
CA CYS A 159 -10.78 23.56 -12.37
C CYS A 159 -11.00 23.24 -13.85
N GLY A 160 -11.98 23.89 -14.49
CA GLY A 160 -12.29 23.67 -15.90
C GLY A 160 -11.17 24.13 -16.86
N ASP A 161 -10.34 25.08 -16.43
CA ASP A 161 -9.29 25.65 -17.27
C ASP A 161 -7.98 24.86 -17.19
N CYS A 162 -7.53 24.48 -15.98
CA CYS A 162 -6.23 23.87 -15.78
C CYS A 162 -6.28 22.38 -15.34
N GLY A 163 -7.45 21.81 -15.14
CA GLY A 163 -7.62 20.42 -14.72
C GLY A 163 -7.11 20.10 -13.31
N GLN A 164 -6.71 21.09 -12.52
CA GLN A 164 -6.19 20.89 -11.16
C GLN A 164 -7.32 20.76 -10.14
N ASN A 165 -7.11 19.95 -9.10
CA ASN A 165 -8.06 19.83 -8.01
C ASN A 165 -8.20 21.16 -7.25
N MET A 166 -9.43 21.58 -7.01
CA MET A 166 -9.73 22.80 -6.26
C MET A 166 -9.74 22.52 -4.75
N VAL A 167 -9.16 23.43 -3.99
CA VAL A 167 -9.06 23.33 -2.54
C VAL A 167 -9.90 24.44 -1.90
N ARG A 168 -10.75 24.10 -0.93
CA ARG A 168 -11.50 25.10 -0.16
C ARG A 168 -10.56 25.90 0.74
N ARG A 169 -10.56 27.23 0.59
CA ARG A 169 -9.86 28.16 1.48
C ARG A 169 -10.89 29.00 2.26
N ARG A 170 -10.78 29.07 3.57
CA ARG A 170 -11.53 30.08 4.34
C ARG A 170 -10.80 31.41 4.21
N VAL A 171 -11.50 32.41 3.78
CA VAL A 171 -11.04 33.82 3.86
C VAL A 171 -11.60 34.31 5.20
N THR A 172 -10.72 34.66 6.12
CA THR A 172 -11.02 35.38 7.38
C THR A 172 -11.02 36.85 7.15
#